data_d298a7c05ff943a0a41cce23058b1674
#
_entry.id   d298a7c05ff943a0a41cce23058b1674
#
_cell.length_a   1.000
_cell.length_b   1.000
_cell.length_c   1.000
_cell.angle_alpha   90.00
_cell.angle_beta   90.00
_cell.angle_gamma   90.00
#
_symmetry.space_group_name_H-M   'P 1'
#
loop_
_entity.id
_entity.type
_entity.pdbx_description
1 polymer ?
#
loop_
_entity_poly.entity_id
_entity_poly.type
_entity_poly.pdbx_seq_one_letter_code
_entity_poly.pdbx_strand_id
1 'polypeptide(L)'
;MEDIEQTGASGVAADDADKGRQLGVPYQRPRRAGPVQNALRPFTRTGGFYARSWGRYLDREPDELPVARPTLALATQAFFDEIVLVGLRSVRPVSSDPDAVARVKRNVIAALELYGQKGWLENPEGFFATPPPLTDVTVRPVNSRGRSYQRMSFDSRYEPHAGEPGRERWLGYTANDRVYALMLRHREPRPWLVCVHGAQMGRAALDLTLFRAWQLHEDLGLNVVLPVLPMHGPRARGLPKGAVFPGGNLLDNVHAAAQAVWDIRRLLSWIR
;
A
#
# COMPACT_ATOMS: atom_id res chain seq x y z
N MET A 1 48.12 -33.46 -15.11
CA MET A 1 48.21 -33.61 -13.68
C MET A 1 48.09 -32.19 -13.11
N GLU A 2 46.94 -31.74 -12.64
CA GLU A 2 45.94 -32.31 -11.75
C GLU A 2 44.55 -31.72 -12.05
N ASP A 3 43.57 -32.60 -12.02
CA ASP A 3 42.15 -32.31 -11.99
C ASP A 3 41.80 -31.61 -10.67
N ILE A 4 41.03 -30.50 -10.72
CA ILE A 4 40.26 -30.02 -9.56
C ILE A 4 38.78 -30.00 -9.94
N GLU A 5 38.05 -30.83 -9.21
CA GLU A 5 36.65 -31.18 -9.28
C GLU A 5 35.69 -29.98 -9.29
N GLN A 6 34.81 -30.00 -10.28
CA GLN A 6 33.50 -29.33 -10.21
C GLN A 6 32.55 -30.25 -9.43
N THR A 7 32.36 -29.99 -8.15
CA THR A 7 31.25 -30.57 -7.40
C THR A 7 30.74 -29.54 -6.40
N GLY A 8 29.47 -29.15 -6.47
CA GLY A 8 28.80 -28.53 -5.33
C GLY A 8 27.75 -27.45 -5.55
N ALA A 9 27.15 -27.27 -6.75
CA ALA A 9 26.09 -26.26 -6.89
C ALA A 9 24.71 -26.82 -7.32
N SER A 10 24.58 -28.11 -7.56
CA SER A 10 23.32 -28.70 -8.06
C SER A 10 22.49 -29.41 -6.97
N GLY A 11 22.99 -29.59 -5.77
CA GLY A 11 22.35 -30.37 -4.71
C GLY A 11 21.35 -29.61 -3.85
N VAL A 12 21.55 -28.30 -3.67
CA VAL A 12 20.72 -27.52 -2.73
C VAL A 12 19.37 -27.11 -3.34
N ALA A 13 19.32 -26.85 -4.65
CA ALA A 13 18.09 -26.46 -5.32
C ALA A 13 17.10 -27.61 -5.54
N ALA A 14 17.57 -28.86 -5.55
CA ALA A 14 16.72 -30.05 -5.72
C ALA A 14 16.06 -30.49 -4.40
N ASP A 15 16.72 -30.28 -3.27
CA ASP A 15 16.22 -30.69 -1.94
C ASP A 15 15.09 -29.77 -1.40
N ASP A 16 15.11 -28.49 -1.75
CA ASP A 16 14.03 -27.55 -1.39
C ASP A 16 12.78 -27.72 -2.27
N ALA A 17 12.92 -28.20 -3.49
CA ALA A 17 11.78 -28.50 -4.35
C ALA A 17 11.02 -29.77 -3.90
N ASP A 18 11.68 -30.70 -3.22
CA ASP A 18 11.08 -31.93 -2.72
C ASP A 18 10.40 -31.73 -1.34
N LYS A 19 10.91 -30.81 -0.49
CA LYS A 19 10.27 -30.44 0.77
C LYS A 19 8.91 -29.75 0.58
N GLY A 20 8.70 -29.04 -0.52
CA GLY A 20 7.41 -28.45 -0.91
C GLY A 20 6.37 -29.49 -1.36
N ARG A 21 6.79 -30.69 -1.74
CA ARG A 21 5.90 -31.77 -2.21
C ARG A 21 5.31 -32.62 -1.08
N GLN A 22 5.91 -32.61 0.11
CA GLN A 22 5.47 -33.44 1.25
C GLN A 22 4.37 -32.81 2.12
N LEU A 23 4.02 -31.54 1.92
CA LEU A 23 2.81 -30.94 2.50
C LEU A 23 1.60 -31.12 1.58
N GLY A 24 1.29 -32.36 1.25
CA GLY A 24 0.17 -32.79 0.41
C GLY A 24 -1.20 -32.61 1.06
N VAL A 25 -1.49 -31.42 1.60
CA VAL A 25 -2.86 -31.02 1.87
C VAL A 25 -3.41 -30.42 0.59
N PRO A 26 -4.35 -31.09 -0.12
CA PRO A 26 -4.94 -30.51 -1.32
C PRO A 26 -5.56 -29.17 -0.95
N TYR A 27 -5.15 -28.12 -1.67
CA TYR A 27 -5.75 -26.80 -1.52
C TYR A 27 -7.25 -26.90 -1.78
N GLN A 28 -8.03 -27.03 -0.72
CA GLN A 28 -9.47 -26.95 -0.80
C GLN A 28 -9.85 -25.49 -1.05
N ARG A 29 -10.36 -25.21 -2.25
CA ARG A 29 -10.92 -23.89 -2.55
C ARG A 29 -11.90 -23.52 -1.42
N PRO A 30 -11.69 -22.39 -0.73
CA PRO A 30 -12.64 -21.97 0.29
C PRO A 30 -14.01 -21.82 -0.38
N ARG A 31 -14.99 -22.55 0.11
CA ARG A 31 -16.38 -22.46 -0.37
C ARG A 31 -16.80 -21.00 -0.23
N ARG A 32 -17.28 -20.41 -1.31
CA ARG A 32 -17.83 -19.05 -1.27
C ARG A 32 -18.98 -19.05 -0.27
N ALA A 33 -18.86 -18.26 0.79
CA ALA A 33 -19.93 -18.09 1.75
C ALA A 33 -21.18 -17.56 1.04
N GLY A 34 -22.32 -18.14 1.31
CA GLY A 34 -23.60 -17.69 0.76
C GLY A 34 -23.94 -16.26 1.26
N PRO A 35 -24.89 -15.57 0.60
CA PRO A 35 -25.28 -14.20 0.98
C PRO A 35 -25.69 -14.07 2.44
N VAL A 36 -26.39 -15.05 2.99
CA VAL A 36 -26.81 -15.11 4.40
C VAL A 36 -25.59 -15.26 5.34
N GLN A 37 -24.63 -16.12 5.00
CA GLN A 37 -23.40 -16.28 5.78
C GLN A 37 -22.56 -15.00 5.78
N ASN A 38 -22.51 -14.29 4.66
CA ASN A 38 -21.81 -13.01 4.58
C ASN A 38 -22.48 -11.92 5.43
N ALA A 39 -23.81 -11.88 5.45
CA ALA A 39 -24.58 -10.94 6.28
C ALA A 39 -24.41 -11.21 7.79
N LEU A 40 -24.31 -12.47 8.20
CA LEU A 40 -24.11 -12.86 9.61
C LEU A 40 -22.65 -12.80 10.07
N ARG A 41 -21.71 -12.69 9.14
CA ARG A 41 -20.28 -12.73 9.43
C ARG A 41 -19.79 -11.65 10.42
N PRO A 42 -20.22 -10.37 10.38
CA PRO A 42 -19.82 -9.39 11.38
C PRO A 42 -20.18 -9.83 12.80
N PHE A 43 -21.38 -10.38 13.00
CA PHE A 43 -21.84 -10.84 14.32
C PHE A 43 -21.06 -12.05 14.82
N THR A 44 -20.90 -13.09 13.99
CA THR A 44 -20.20 -14.32 14.39
C THR A 44 -18.71 -14.08 14.65
N ARG A 45 -18.06 -13.24 13.86
CA ARG A 45 -16.65 -12.92 14.04
C ARG A 45 -16.41 -12.01 15.23
N THR A 46 -17.21 -11.00 15.40
CA THR A 46 -17.13 -10.12 16.60
C THR A 46 -17.38 -10.91 17.88
N GLY A 47 -18.42 -11.75 17.90
CA GLY A 47 -18.68 -12.62 19.05
C GLY A 47 -17.51 -13.58 19.35
N GLY A 48 -16.97 -14.23 18.33
CA GLY A 48 -15.80 -15.09 18.47
C GLY A 48 -14.53 -14.34 18.88
N PHE A 49 -14.31 -13.14 18.37
CA PHE A 49 -13.21 -12.29 18.79
C PHE A 49 -13.34 -11.89 20.27
N TYR A 50 -14.53 -11.45 20.67
CA TYR A 50 -14.80 -11.01 22.04
C TYR A 50 -14.65 -12.13 23.05
N ALA A 51 -15.18 -13.34 22.73
CA ALA A 51 -15.00 -14.52 23.57
C ALA A 51 -13.52 -14.90 23.74
N ARG A 52 -12.75 -14.93 22.64
CA ARG A 52 -11.30 -15.20 22.70
C ARG A 52 -10.52 -14.13 23.45
N SER A 53 -10.94 -12.87 23.35
CA SER A 53 -10.30 -11.77 24.09
C SER A 53 -10.51 -11.90 25.59
N TRP A 54 -11.70 -12.37 26.01
CA TRP A 54 -11.96 -12.69 27.41
C TRP A 54 -11.15 -13.90 27.88
N GLY A 55 -11.07 -14.99 27.08
CA GLY A 55 -10.21 -16.13 27.41
C GLY A 55 -8.77 -15.68 27.66
N ARG A 56 -8.16 -14.99 26.72
CA ARG A 56 -6.78 -14.46 26.88
C ARG A 56 -6.61 -13.53 28.09
N TYR A 57 -7.62 -12.72 28.39
CA TYR A 57 -7.55 -11.81 29.54
C TYR A 57 -7.62 -12.54 30.88
N LEU A 58 -8.41 -13.63 30.96
CA LEU A 58 -8.56 -14.43 32.17
C LEU A 58 -7.39 -15.42 32.37
N ASP A 59 -6.87 -15.98 31.27
CA ASP A 59 -5.81 -17.00 31.28
C ASP A 59 -4.39 -16.42 31.26
N ARG A 60 -4.25 -15.07 31.35
CA ARG A 60 -2.95 -14.39 31.29
C ARG A 60 -2.06 -14.76 32.48
N GLU A 61 -0.78 -15.00 32.21
CA GLU A 61 0.25 -15.15 33.23
C GLU A 61 0.85 -13.78 33.63
N PRO A 62 1.39 -13.64 34.86
CA PRO A 62 1.93 -12.37 35.36
C PRO A 62 3.06 -11.79 34.50
N ASP A 63 3.86 -12.63 33.85
CA ASP A 63 5.05 -12.26 33.07
C ASP A 63 4.76 -12.07 31.56
N GLU A 64 3.52 -12.27 31.13
CA GLU A 64 3.12 -12.03 29.74
C GLU A 64 2.87 -10.53 29.44
N LEU A 65 2.92 -10.21 28.13
CA LEU A 65 2.59 -8.85 27.66
C LEU A 65 1.18 -8.44 28.14
N PRO A 66 1.00 -7.17 28.52
CA PRO A 66 -0.29 -6.69 29.00
C PRO A 66 -1.39 -6.90 27.98
N VAL A 67 -2.40 -7.69 28.32
CA VAL A 67 -3.59 -7.91 27.50
C VAL A 67 -4.66 -6.89 27.91
N ALA A 68 -5.17 -6.12 26.97
CA ALA A 68 -6.24 -5.17 27.23
C ALA A 68 -7.52 -5.87 27.66
N ARG A 69 -8.17 -5.33 28.71
CA ARG A 69 -9.48 -5.82 29.15
C ARG A 69 -10.51 -5.69 28.03
N PRO A 70 -11.22 -6.74 27.66
CA PRO A 70 -12.29 -6.65 26.67
C PRO A 70 -13.43 -5.76 27.18
N THR A 71 -13.73 -4.70 26.41
CA THR A 71 -14.80 -3.75 26.69
C THR A 71 -15.88 -3.79 25.62
N LEU A 72 -17.05 -3.28 25.90
CA LEU A 72 -18.08 -3.08 24.85
C LEU A 72 -17.60 -2.15 23.74
N ALA A 73 -16.81 -1.15 24.05
CA ALA A 73 -16.20 -0.29 23.04
C ALA A 73 -15.31 -1.07 22.07
N LEU A 74 -14.47 -1.98 22.58
CA LEU A 74 -13.65 -2.87 21.76
C LEU A 74 -14.52 -3.80 20.89
N ALA A 75 -15.59 -4.35 21.45
CA ALA A 75 -16.53 -5.19 20.68
C ALA A 75 -17.20 -4.38 19.56
N THR A 76 -17.61 -3.14 19.83
CA THR A 76 -18.21 -2.24 18.84
C THR A 76 -17.23 -1.90 17.73
N GLN A 77 -15.98 -1.59 18.06
CA GLN A 77 -14.93 -1.33 17.06
C GLN A 77 -14.70 -2.56 16.18
N ALA A 78 -14.53 -3.74 16.78
CA ALA A 78 -14.37 -4.99 16.03
C ALA A 78 -15.58 -5.31 15.12
N PHE A 79 -16.78 -4.94 15.53
CA PHE A 79 -17.99 -5.08 14.71
C PHE A 79 -17.97 -4.14 13.50
N PHE A 80 -17.60 -2.88 13.70
CA PHE A 80 -17.46 -1.94 12.59
C PHE A 80 -16.35 -2.34 11.61
N ASP A 81 -15.22 -2.85 12.09
CA ASP A 81 -14.15 -3.38 11.24
C ASP A 81 -14.66 -4.54 10.36
N GLU A 82 -15.44 -5.46 10.91
CA GLU A 82 -16.02 -6.55 10.11
C GLU A 82 -17.05 -6.06 9.09
N ILE A 83 -17.84 -5.02 9.38
CA ILE A 83 -18.74 -4.39 8.40
C ILE A 83 -17.94 -3.78 7.26
N VAL A 84 -16.88 -3.03 7.57
CA VAL A 84 -15.99 -2.44 6.56
C VAL A 84 -15.35 -3.53 5.71
N LEU A 85 -14.87 -4.61 6.31
CA LEU A 85 -14.28 -5.75 5.60
C LEU A 85 -15.28 -6.45 4.66
N VAL A 86 -16.52 -6.62 5.09
CA VAL A 86 -17.58 -7.17 4.22
C VAL A 86 -17.86 -6.24 3.06
N GLY A 87 -17.95 -4.94 3.30
CA GLY A 87 -18.12 -3.93 2.25
C GLY A 87 -16.97 -3.94 1.25
N LEU A 88 -15.73 -3.94 1.72
CA LEU A 88 -14.54 -3.99 0.87
C LEU A 88 -14.47 -5.24 0.01
N ARG A 89 -14.81 -6.41 0.56
CA ARG A 89 -14.83 -7.68 -0.19
C ARG A 89 -15.94 -7.73 -1.24
N SER A 90 -17.05 -7.05 -0.99
CA SER A 90 -18.15 -6.96 -1.94
C SER A 90 -17.80 -6.07 -3.14
N VAL A 91 -17.04 -5.00 -2.89
CA VAL A 91 -16.60 -4.05 -3.93
C VAL A 91 -15.35 -4.54 -4.68
N ARG A 92 -14.50 -5.33 -4.01
CA ARG A 92 -13.22 -5.82 -4.54
C ARG A 92 -13.10 -7.33 -4.35
N PRO A 93 -13.81 -8.14 -5.15
CA PRO A 93 -13.62 -9.58 -5.08
C PRO A 93 -12.18 -9.93 -5.48
N VAL A 94 -11.51 -10.73 -4.66
CA VAL A 94 -10.21 -11.30 -5.02
C VAL A 94 -10.41 -12.18 -6.25
N SER A 95 -9.64 -11.91 -7.31
CA SER A 95 -9.69 -12.73 -8.51
C SER A 95 -9.25 -14.16 -8.17
N SER A 96 -10.09 -15.12 -8.51
CA SER A 96 -9.77 -16.55 -8.42
C SER A 96 -9.44 -17.14 -9.80
N ASP A 97 -9.17 -16.28 -10.78
CA ASP A 97 -8.76 -16.67 -12.12
C ASP A 97 -7.37 -17.32 -12.10
N PRO A 98 -7.23 -18.63 -12.43
CA PRO A 98 -5.96 -19.32 -12.42
C PRO A 98 -4.90 -18.68 -13.33
N ASP A 99 -5.31 -18.12 -14.48
CA ASP A 99 -4.40 -17.47 -15.43
C ASP A 99 -3.86 -16.15 -14.87
N ALA A 100 -4.69 -15.41 -14.14
CA ALA A 100 -4.24 -14.21 -13.43
C ALA A 100 -3.21 -14.55 -12.34
N VAL A 101 -3.44 -15.62 -11.57
CA VAL A 101 -2.50 -16.10 -10.55
C VAL A 101 -1.19 -16.59 -11.19
N ALA A 102 -1.27 -17.38 -12.26
CA ALA A 102 -0.09 -17.87 -12.98
C ALA A 102 0.73 -16.72 -13.57
N ARG A 103 0.08 -15.69 -14.11
CA ARG A 103 0.75 -14.48 -14.62
C ARG A 103 1.46 -13.73 -13.52
N VAL A 104 0.81 -13.52 -12.37
CA VAL A 104 1.43 -12.85 -11.21
C VAL A 104 2.65 -13.65 -10.74
N LYS A 105 2.54 -14.96 -10.63
CA LYS A 105 3.67 -15.83 -10.24
C LYS A 105 4.86 -15.68 -11.18
N ARG A 106 4.64 -15.76 -12.50
CA ARG A 106 5.73 -15.58 -13.50
C ARG A 106 6.39 -14.20 -13.36
N ASN A 107 5.60 -13.16 -13.21
CA ASN A 107 6.10 -11.79 -13.08
C ASN A 107 6.92 -11.60 -11.79
N VAL A 108 6.49 -12.21 -10.68
CA VAL A 108 7.23 -12.16 -9.41
C VAL A 108 8.58 -12.89 -9.53
N ILE A 109 8.61 -14.06 -10.15
CA ILE A 109 9.86 -14.80 -10.38
C ILE A 109 10.82 -13.94 -11.20
N ALA A 110 10.38 -13.37 -12.33
CA ALA A 110 11.20 -12.51 -13.17
C ALA A 110 11.69 -11.24 -12.44
N ALA A 111 10.85 -10.67 -11.55
CA ALA A 111 11.25 -9.54 -10.73
C ALA A 111 12.32 -9.91 -9.69
N LEU A 112 12.17 -11.07 -9.03
CA LEU A 112 13.17 -11.57 -8.07
C LEU A 112 14.52 -11.85 -8.73
N GLU A 113 14.53 -12.44 -9.94
CA GLU A 113 15.75 -12.65 -10.73
C GLU A 113 16.43 -11.31 -11.06
N LEU A 114 15.67 -10.33 -11.57
CA LEU A 114 16.22 -9.01 -11.88
C LEU A 114 16.76 -8.31 -10.63
N TYR A 115 16.00 -8.34 -9.53
CA TYR A 115 16.38 -7.65 -8.29
C TYR A 115 17.61 -8.31 -7.65
N GLY A 116 17.73 -9.65 -7.71
CA GLY A 116 18.92 -10.36 -7.28
C GLY A 116 20.14 -10.00 -8.15
N GLN A 117 20.01 -10.01 -9.49
CA GLN A 117 21.08 -9.63 -10.41
C GLN A 117 21.55 -8.16 -10.19
N LYS A 118 20.66 -7.28 -9.79
CA LYS A 118 20.98 -5.87 -9.47
C LYS A 118 21.47 -5.65 -8.04
N GLY A 119 21.47 -6.68 -7.19
CA GLY A 119 21.83 -6.59 -5.78
C GLY A 119 20.80 -5.81 -4.92
N TRP A 120 19.58 -5.61 -5.44
CA TRP A 120 18.56 -4.83 -4.72
C TRP A 120 17.85 -5.63 -3.62
N LEU A 121 18.00 -6.96 -3.60
CA LEU A 121 17.48 -7.80 -2.52
C LEU A 121 18.32 -7.65 -1.25
N GLU A 122 19.64 -7.52 -1.42
CA GLU A 122 20.61 -7.33 -0.33
C GLU A 122 20.74 -5.85 0.06
N ASN A 123 20.62 -4.95 -0.94
CA ASN A 123 20.69 -3.51 -0.75
C ASN A 123 19.46 -2.81 -1.37
N PRO A 124 18.32 -2.79 -0.67
CA PRO A 124 17.08 -2.20 -1.18
C PRO A 124 17.16 -0.71 -1.50
N GLU A 125 18.10 0.02 -0.88
CA GLU A 125 18.30 1.45 -1.16
C GLU A 125 18.68 1.69 -2.62
N GLY A 126 19.42 0.77 -3.23
CA GLY A 126 19.82 0.83 -4.64
C GLY A 126 18.65 0.77 -5.62
N PHE A 127 17.51 0.23 -5.20
CA PHE A 127 16.28 0.21 -5.99
C PHE A 127 15.66 1.61 -6.14
N PHE A 128 15.78 2.46 -5.12
CA PHE A 128 15.16 3.79 -5.11
C PHE A 128 16.09 4.84 -5.71
N ALA A 129 16.01 5.03 -7.02
CA ALA A 129 16.78 6.07 -7.71
C ALA A 129 16.54 7.46 -7.08
N THR A 130 17.58 8.30 -7.11
CA THR A 130 17.46 9.69 -6.65
C THR A 130 16.79 10.54 -7.72
N PRO A 131 15.63 11.15 -7.44
CA PRO A 131 14.95 11.99 -8.42
C PRO A 131 15.64 13.33 -8.58
N PRO A 132 15.49 13.99 -9.75
CA PRO A 132 15.95 15.37 -9.92
C PRO A 132 15.13 16.31 -9.01
N PRO A 133 15.72 17.40 -8.54
CA PRO A 133 15.00 18.42 -7.76
C PRO A 133 13.75 18.92 -8.47
N LEU A 134 12.73 19.27 -7.70
CA LEU A 134 11.47 19.78 -8.24
C LEU A 134 11.57 21.29 -8.45
N THR A 135 11.55 21.73 -9.70
CA THR A 135 11.62 23.14 -10.10
C THR A 135 10.28 23.67 -10.61
N ASP A 136 9.57 22.85 -11.38
CA ASP A 136 8.34 23.25 -12.08
C ASP A 136 7.09 22.80 -11.31
N VAL A 137 6.46 23.75 -10.63
CA VAL A 137 5.29 23.50 -9.79
C VAL A 137 4.16 24.46 -10.15
N THR A 138 2.97 23.93 -10.31
CA THR A 138 1.74 24.75 -10.40
C THR A 138 1.03 24.72 -9.06
N VAL A 139 0.81 25.89 -8.46
CA VAL A 139 0.04 26.06 -7.23
C VAL A 139 -1.21 26.89 -7.52
N ARG A 140 -2.39 26.40 -7.14
CA ARG A 140 -3.67 27.08 -7.34
C ARG A 140 -4.45 27.12 -6.03
N PRO A 141 -5.04 28.27 -5.66
CA PRO A 141 -5.95 28.34 -4.52
C PRO A 141 -7.24 27.58 -4.83
N VAL A 142 -7.79 26.93 -3.82
CA VAL A 142 -9.06 26.21 -3.87
C VAL A 142 -9.88 26.59 -2.63
N ASN A 143 -11.13 26.99 -2.85
CA ASN A 143 -12.09 27.21 -1.78
C ASN A 143 -13.10 26.07 -1.78
N SER A 144 -13.29 25.42 -0.64
CA SER A 144 -14.25 24.35 -0.49
C SER A 144 -14.94 24.43 0.87
N ARG A 145 -16.25 24.52 0.87
CA ARG A 145 -17.07 24.59 2.09
C ARG A 145 -16.63 25.70 3.08
N GLY A 146 -16.29 26.87 2.54
CA GLY A 146 -15.89 28.02 3.35
C GLY A 146 -14.46 27.96 3.89
N ARG A 147 -13.66 26.97 3.51
CA ARG A 147 -12.25 26.86 3.87
C ARG A 147 -11.35 26.87 2.63
N SER A 148 -10.22 27.56 2.74
CA SER A 148 -9.25 27.69 1.66
C SER A 148 -8.08 26.74 1.87
N TYR A 149 -7.62 26.14 0.78
CA TYR A 149 -6.35 25.41 0.71
C TYR A 149 -5.71 25.62 -0.66
N GLN A 150 -4.49 25.20 -0.83
CA GLN A 150 -3.80 25.24 -2.12
C GLN A 150 -3.73 23.83 -2.71
N ARG A 151 -3.89 23.75 -4.03
CA ARG A 151 -3.60 22.54 -4.78
C ARG A 151 -2.32 22.73 -5.54
N MET A 152 -1.33 21.93 -5.20
CA MET A 152 -0.08 21.81 -5.92
C MET A 152 -0.19 20.72 -6.98
N SER A 153 0.47 20.87 -8.12
CA SER A 153 0.68 19.80 -9.09
C SER A 153 1.97 19.97 -9.85
N PHE A 154 2.59 18.84 -10.23
CA PHE A 154 3.83 18.76 -11.01
C PHE A 154 3.90 17.43 -11.76
N ASP A 155 4.81 17.33 -12.74
CA ASP A 155 5.03 16.09 -13.48
C ASP A 155 5.91 15.14 -12.67
N SER A 156 5.48 13.89 -12.54
CA SER A 156 6.21 12.85 -11.78
C SER A 156 7.58 12.57 -12.39
N ARG A 157 7.64 12.42 -13.70
CA ARG A 157 8.85 11.98 -14.42
C ARG A 157 9.44 10.69 -13.85
N TYR A 158 8.61 9.87 -13.22
CA TYR A 158 9.00 8.55 -12.75
C TYR A 158 8.90 7.55 -13.88
N GLU A 159 9.92 6.73 -14.00
CA GLU A 159 9.89 5.53 -14.85
C GLU A 159 10.41 4.34 -14.04
N PRO A 160 9.74 3.18 -14.10
CA PRO A 160 10.31 1.94 -13.58
C PRO A 160 11.63 1.62 -14.26
N HIS A 161 12.49 0.88 -13.58
CA HIS A 161 13.78 0.49 -14.16
C HIS A 161 13.61 -0.31 -15.45
N ALA A 162 14.58 -0.19 -16.36
CA ALA A 162 14.58 -0.97 -17.58
C ALA A 162 14.58 -2.48 -17.28
N GLY A 163 13.69 -3.21 -17.96
CA GLY A 163 13.51 -4.65 -17.78
C GLY A 163 12.62 -5.07 -16.62
N GLU A 164 12.12 -4.13 -15.80
CA GLU A 164 11.18 -4.51 -14.72
C GLU A 164 9.88 -5.10 -15.29
N PRO A 165 9.45 -6.25 -14.80
CA PRO A 165 8.17 -6.82 -15.20
C PRO A 165 7.01 -5.88 -14.87
N GLY A 166 6.16 -5.61 -15.85
CA GLY A 166 5.04 -4.69 -15.71
C GLY A 166 5.35 -3.22 -16.01
N ARG A 167 6.60 -2.87 -16.36
CA ARG A 167 7.02 -1.51 -16.72
C ARG A 167 6.13 -0.90 -17.80
N GLU A 168 5.94 -1.58 -18.93
CA GLU A 168 5.12 -1.07 -20.05
C GLU A 168 3.66 -0.83 -19.64
N ARG A 169 3.11 -1.73 -18.83
CA ARG A 169 1.76 -1.52 -18.28
C ARG A 169 1.72 -0.32 -17.37
N TRP A 170 2.72 -0.14 -16.50
CA TRP A 170 2.80 0.99 -15.59
C TRP A 170 2.90 2.32 -16.33
N LEU A 171 3.74 2.40 -17.35
CA LEU A 171 3.85 3.58 -18.22
C LEU A 171 2.55 3.90 -18.98
N GLY A 172 1.71 2.89 -19.23
CA GLY A 172 0.36 3.08 -19.77
C GLY A 172 -0.63 3.71 -18.77
N TYR A 173 -0.30 3.81 -17.49
CA TYR A 173 -1.15 4.44 -16.46
C TYR A 173 -0.90 5.96 -16.38
N THR A 174 -1.10 6.65 -17.49
CA THR A 174 -0.76 8.08 -17.69
C THR A 174 -1.37 9.04 -16.66
N ALA A 175 -2.46 8.63 -15.99
CA ALA A 175 -3.00 9.39 -14.86
C ALA A 175 -2.02 9.55 -13.69
N ASN A 176 -1.00 8.69 -13.61
CA ASN A 176 0.06 8.77 -12.61
C ASN A 176 1.19 9.74 -12.98
N ASP A 177 1.26 10.21 -14.24
CA ASP A 177 2.33 11.12 -14.71
C ASP A 177 2.21 12.50 -14.05
N ARG A 178 1.01 12.88 -13.61
CA ARG A 178 0.77 14.13 -12.90
C ARG A 178 0.57 13.89 -11.42
N VAL A 179 1.46 14.47 -10.62
CA VAL A 179 1.36 14.46 -9.15
C VAL A 179 0.47 15.60 -8.69
N TYR A 180 -0.32 15.33 -7.66
CA TYR A 180 -1.13 16.33 -6.97
C TYR A 180 -0.81 16.30 -5.48
N ALA A 181 -0.85 17.45 -4.84
CA ALA A 181 -0.81 17.56 -3.38
C ALA A 181 -1.76 18.65 -2.90
N LEU A 182 -2.30 18.46 -1.71
CA LEU A 182 -3.06 19.48 -0.99
C LEU A 182 -2.12 20.18 -0.02
N MET A 183 -2.22 21.49 0.09
CA MET A 183 -1.27 22.27 0.88
C MET A 183 -1.97 23.36 1.67
N LEU A 184 -1.58 23.48 2.93
CA LEU A 184 -1.87 24.60 3.80
C LEU A 184 -0.52 25.24 4.16
N ARG A 185 -0.31 26.48 3.75
CA ARG A 185 0.99 27.17 3.90
C ARG A 185 0.80 28.55 4.46
N HIS A 186 1.56 28.86 5.51
CA HIS A 186 1.70 30.20 6.05
C HIS A 186 2.53 31.10 5.12
N ARG A 187 2.36 32.39 5.21
CA ARG A 187 3.19 33.37 4.49
C ARG A 187 4.60 33.41 5.05
N GLU A 188 4.72 33.26 6.37
CA GLU A 188 5.98 33.23 7.08
C GLU A 188 6.59 31.82 7.08
N PRO A 189 7.91 31.69 7.16
CA PRO A 189 8.55 30.36 7.29
C PRO A 189 8.04 29.61 8.52
N ARG A 190 7.59 28.38 8.33
CA ARG A 190 7.11 27.47 9.37
C ARG A 190 7.58 26.07 9.08
N PRO A 191 7.73 25.21 10.09
CA PRO A 191 8.02 23.78 9.88
C PRO A 191 6.96 23.12 8.99
N TRP A 192 7.40 22.18 8.18
CA TRP A 192 6.52 21.42 7.30
C TRP A 192 6.20 20.05 7.88
N LEU A 193 4.94 19.66 7.75
CA LEU A 193 4.44 18.31 8.01
C LEU A 193 3.95 17.70 6.70
N VAL A 194 4.52 16.56 6.31
CA VAL A 194 4.09 15.78 5.15
C VAL A 194 3.18 14.65 5.64
N CYS A 195 1.90 14.71 5.29
CA CYS A 195 0.91 13.71 5.66
C CYS A 195 0.68 12.74 4.50
N VAL A 196 1.21 11.53 4.59
CA VAL A 196 1.06 10.49 3.58
C VAL A 196 -0.17 9.65 3.89
N HIS A 197 -1.12 9.62 2.96
CA HIS A 197 -2.39 8.93 3.14
C HIS A 197 -2.29 7.41 2.89
N GLY A 198 -3.26 6.66 3.41
CA GLY A 198 -3.42 5.23 3.19
C GLY A 198 -4.30 4.85 2.00
N ALA A 199 -4.64 3.56 1.92
CA ALA A 199 -5.50 3.01 0.89
C ALA A 199 -6.87 3.71 0.85
N GLN A 200 -7.43 3.88 -0.37
CA GLN A 200 -8.74 4.48 -0.64
C GLN A 200 -8.89 5.97 -0.29
N MET A 201 -7.85 6.62 0.08
CA MET A 201 -7.76 8.07 0.32
C MET A 201 -7.37 8.83 -0.98
N GLY A 202 -6.77 9.99 -0.89
CA GLY A 202 -6.38 10.80 -2.05
C GLY A 202 -7.46 11.76 -2.53
N ARG A 203 -8.46 12.05 -1.69
CA ARG A 203 -9.55 13.00 -1.96
C ARG A 203 -9.54 14.14 -0.95
N ALA A 204 -9.51 15.37 -1.42
CA ALA A 204 -9.30 16.56 -0.59
C ALA A 204 -10.22 16.62 0.65
N ALA A 205 -11.54 16.41 0.46
CA ALA A 205 -12.49 16.49 1.57
C ALA A 205 -12.24 15.43 2.65
N LEU A 206 -11.82 14.22 2.23
CA LEU A 206 -11.53 13.12 3.14
C LEU A 206 -10.19 13.34 3.84
N ASP A 207 -9.14 13.60 3.07
CA ASP A 207 -7.77 13.67 3.57
C ASP A 207 -7.58 14.85 4.52
N LEU A 208 -8.04 16.06 4.13
CA LEU A 208 -7.94 17.24 4.97
C LEU A 208 -8.70 17.06 6.31
N THR A 209 -9.79 16.29 6.31
CA THR A 209 -10.58 16.02 7.51
C THR A 209 -9.91 14.98 8.40
N LEU A 210 -9.52 13.81 7.82
CA LEU A 210 -8.94 12.71 8.59
C LEU A 210 -7.58 13.06 9.22
N PHE A 211 -6.75 13.81 8.50
CA PHE A 211 -5.49 14.33 9.05
C PHE A 211 -5.68 15.54 9.96
N ARG A 212 -6.90 16.06 10.11
CA ARG A 212 -7.18 17.29 10.87
C ARG A 212 -6.29 18.44 10.40
N ALA A 213 -6.09 18.55 9.07
CA ALA A 213 -5.07 19.38 8.47
C ALA A 213 -5.18 20.87 8.88
N TRP A 214 -6.39 21.40 9.02
CA TRP A 214 -6.58 22.78 9.50
C TRP A 214 -6.17 22.97 10.95
N GLN A 215 -6.42 21.99 11.82
CA GLN A 215 -5.95 22.06 13.21
C GLN A 215 -4.42 22.04 13.28
N LEU A 216 -3.77 21.17 12.51
CA LEU A 216 -2.31 21.13 12.40
C LEU A 216 -1.75 22.47 11.89
N HIS A 217 -2.46 23.10 10.95
CA HIS A 217 -2.07 24.38 10.36
C HIS A 217 -2.35 25.58 11.28
N GLU A 218 -3.60 25.72 11.75
CA GLU A 218 -4.07 26.88 12.49
C GLU A 218 -3.61 26.85 13.95
N ASP A 219 -3.79 25.71 14.66
CA ASP A 219 -3.52 25.61 16.10
C ASP A 219 -2.03 25.34 16.39
N LEU A 220 -1.36 24.50 15.55
CA LEU A 220 0.04 24.17 15.74
C LEU A 220 1.00 25.00 14.87
N GLY A 221 0.48 25.87 14.02
CA GLY A 221 1.26 26.76 13.18
C GLY A 221 2.14 26.06 12.14
N LEU A 222 1.79 24.85 11.71
CA LEU A 222 2.57 24.07 10.75
C LEU A 222 2.16 24.39 9.31
N ASN A 223 3.13 24.35 8.40
CA ASN A 223 2.83 24.11 7.00
C ASN A 223 2.48 22.63 6.82
N VAL A 224 1.37 22.33 6.14
CA VAL A 224 0.91 20.95 5.94
C VAL A 224 0.82 20.65 4.46
N VAL A 225 1.36 19.52 4.03
CA VAL A 225 1.22 19.04 2.66
C VAL A 225 0.81 17.56 2.65
N LEU A 226 -0.18 17.27 1.81
CA LEU A 226 -0.76 15.94 1.66
C LEU A 226 -0.60 15.50 0.19
N PRO A 227 0.47 14.77 -0.15
CA PRO A 227 0.66 14.24 -1.51
C PRO A 227 -0.40 13.18 -1.82
N VAL A 228 -0.94 13.20 -3.02
CA VAL A 228 -1.84 12.15 -3.53
C VAL A 228 -0.99 11.05 -4.14
N LEU A 229 -1.05 9.86 -3.55
CA LEU A 229 -0.29 8.70 -4.01
C LEU A 229 -0.74 8.22 -5.39
N PRO A 230 0.11 7.49 -6.15
CA PRO A 230 -0.27 6.86 -7.40
C PRO A 230 -1.55 6.04 -7.27
N MET A 231 -2.36 6.02 -8.33
CA MET A 231 -3.63 5.28 -8.40
C MET A 231 -4.71 5.72 -7.39
N HIS A 232 -4.56 6.90 -6.78
CA HIS A 232 -5.55 7.47 -5.85
C HIS A 232 -6.13 8.79 -6.35
N GLY A 233 -7.32 9.12 -5.93
CA GLY A 233 -8.00 10.37 -6.25
C GLY A 233 -7.97 10.72 -7.75
N PRO A 234 -7.45 11.88 -8.15
CA PRO A 234 -7.32 12.26 -9.55
C PRO A 234 -6.39 11.34 -10.35
N ARG A 235 -5.41 10.70 -9.71
CA ARG A 235 -4.45 9.77 -10.34
C ARG A 235 -5.04 8.37 -10.59
N ALA A 236 -6.26 8.10 -10.13
CA ALA A 236 -7.01 6.89 -10.45
C ALA A 236 -7.94 7.04 -11.67
N ARG A 237 -8.04 8.24 -12.25
CA ARG A 237 -8.94 8.49 -13.36
C ARG A 237 -8.45 7.84 -14.65
N GLY A 238 -9.36 7.15 -15.34
CA GLY A 238 -9.04 6.48 -16.62
C GLY A 238 -8.22 5.20 -16.48
N LEU A 239 -7.89 4.77 -15.27
CA LEU A 239 -7.21 3.49 -15.06
C LEU A 239 -8.16 2.32 -15.39
N PRO A 240 -7.62 1.18 -15.86
CA PRO A 240 -8.40 -0.02 -16.09
C PRO A 240 -9.15 -0.46 -14.83
N LYS A 241 -10.33 -1.09 -15.04
CA LYS A 241 -11.12 -1.63 -13.92
C LYS A 241 -10.27 -2.63 -13.10
N GLY A 242 -10.17 -2.39 -11.80
CA GLY A 242 -9.37 -3.21 -10.89
C GLY A 242 -7.92 -2.76 -10.72
N ALA A 243 -7.43 -1.80 -11.49
CA ALA A 243 -6.15 -1.15 -11.24
C ALA A 243 -6.27 -0.20 -10.04
N VAL A 244 -5.79 -0.64 -8.88
CA VAL A 244 -5.87 0.07 -7.60
C VAL A 244 -4.60 -0.18 -6.80
N PHE A 245 -4.29 0.73 -5.87
CA PHE A 245 -3.17 0.58 -4.94
C PHE A 245 -3.65 0.70 -3.48
N PRO A 246 -3.31 -0.25 -2.59
CA PRO A 246 -2.79 -1.58 -2.92
C PRO A 246 -3.83 -2.42 -3.65
N GLY A 247 -3.40 -3.25 -4.56
CA GLY A 247 -4.24 -4.09 -5.42
C GLY A 247 -3.78 -5.53 -5.54
N GLY A 248 -4.53 -6.31 -6.34
CA GLY A 248 -4.22 -7.73 -6.57
C GLY A 248 -3.01 -7.97 -7.49
N ASN A 249 -2.52 -6.97 -8.20
CA ASN A 249 -1.28 -7.07 -8.97
C ASN A 249 -0.10 -6.59 -8.13
N LEU A 250 0.74 -7.53 -7.71
CA LEU A 250 1.86 -7.24 -6.82
C LEU A 250 2.88 -6.26 -7.44
N LEU A 251 3.17 -6.39 -8.74
CA LEU A 251 4.13 -5.50 -9.39
C LEU A 251 3.57 -4.09 -9.59
N ASP A 252 2.26 -3.93 -9.81
CA ASP A 252 1.66 -2.60 -9.78
C ASP A 252 1.78 -1.96 -8.39
N ASN A 253 1.72 -2.77 -7.32
CA ASN A 253 1.97 -2.26 -5.97
C ASN A 253 3.42 -1.82 -5.78
N VAL A 254 4.39 -2.58 -6.32
CA VAL A 254 5.81 -2.20 -6.27
C VAL A 254 6.05 -0.89 -7.02
N HIS A 255 5.54 -0.78 -8.26
CA HIS A 255 5.68 0.45 -9.05
C HIS A 255 4.99 1.65 -8.40
N ALA A 256 3.80 1.44 -7.82
CA ALA A 256 3.08 2.50 -7.11
C ALA A 256 3.85 2.98 -5.87
N ALA A 257 4.41 2.06 -5.10
CA ALA A 257 5.22 2.39 -3.93
C ALA A 257 6.52 3.11 -4.33
N ALA A 258 7.21 2.62 -5.36
CA ALA A 258 8.43 3.24 -5.87
C ALA A 258 8.18 4.65 -6.41
N GLN A 259 7.11 4.84 -7.19
CA GLN A 259 6.72 6.17 -7.67
C GLN A 259 6.28 7.08 -6.52
N ALA A 260 5.60 6.57 -5.49
CA ALA A 260 5.24 7.35 -4.32
C ALA A 260 6.50 7.89 -3.60
N VAL A 261 7.51 7.05 -3.40
CA VAL A 261 8.80 7.47 -2.81
C VAL A 261 9.48 8.52 -3.68
N TRP A 262 9.53 8.31 -5.00
CA TRP A 262 10.09 9.26 -5.96
C TRP A 262 9.38 10.62 -5.89
N ASP A 263 8.07 10.65 -5.96
CA ASP A 263 7.26 11.87 -5.95
C ASP A 263 7.40 12.62 -4.62
N ILE A 264 7.42 11.91 -3.49
CA ILE A 264 7.62 12.51 -2.17
C ILE A 264 9.04 13.08 -2.04
N ARG A 265 10.08 12.39 -2.52
CA ARG A 265 11.45 12.93 -2.53
C ARG A 265 11.54 14.22 -3.36
N ARG A 266 10.86 14.29 -4.51
CA ARG A 266 10.77 15.52 -5.31
C ARG A 266 10.05 16.63 -4.55
N LEU A 267 8.91 16.32 -3.93
CA LEU A 267 8.19 17.28 -3.09
C LEU A 267 9.06 17.81 -1.95
N LEU A 268 9.80 16.93 -1.27
CA LEU A 268 10.72 17.32 -0.20
C LEU A 268 11.85 18.22 -0.70
N SER A 269 12.34 18.04 -1.93
CA SER A 269 13.35 18.95 -2.52
C SER A 269 12.81 20.35 -2.78
N TRP A 270 11.50 20.50 -3.00
CA TRP A 270 10.85 21.79 -3.15
C TRP A 270 10.55 22.49 -1.81
N ILE A 271 10.32 21.71 -0.75
CA ILE A 271 10.03 22.23 0.59
C ILE A 271 11.29 22.81 1.26
N ARG A 272 12.45 22.23 0.99
CA ARG A 272 13.75 22.66 1.54
C ARG A 272 14.21 23.98 0.93
#